data_c7f004abe06cc1f610182727fcbd6520
#
_entry.id   c7f004abe06cc1f610182727fcbd6520
#
_cell.length_a   1.000
_cell.length_b   1.000
_cell.length_c   1.000
_cell.angle_alpha   90.00
_cell.angle_beta   90.00
_cell.angle_gamma   90.00
#
_symmetry.space_group_name_H-M   'P 1'
#
loop_
_entity.id
_entity.type
_entity.pdbx_description
1 polymer ?
#
loop_
_entity_poly.entity_id
_entity_poly.type
_entity_poly.pdbx_seq_one_letter_code
_entity_poly.pdbx_strand_id
1 'polypeptide(L)'
;MPTIPVVSQTSTPKIHVRETRCSTLIHKLNYRSSTGYTVNLYKGCTHGCVYCYAPSLTHDERRWGTYVDAKVNAPFVMERELRGLQKEEVFLSSASDPYQPVEARYRLTRRCLEVLHSHRFPVSILTRSPLVLRDLDMLKKLETVRVGMSITTVPVREYEPGVPPLQRRIDTLRKLGMAGIRTWVSLAPVIPGIVLLDLDGLFEGLSEAGVSWVSFGVLRFSGYAESRKMFEEATGMGTEEALTGRDELVARLSDLVRRYGLEPRDDTSEWKSEPDFHSLDSFEPAGEINNQRPQ
;
A
#
# COMPACT_ATOMS: atom_id res chain seq x y z
N MET A 1 -27.87 0.52 16.58
CA MET A 1 -26.69 -0.05 15.93
C MET A 1 -27.11 -0.51 14.55
N PRO A 2 -26.55 -0.01 13.47
CA PRO A 2 -26.86 -0.51 12.14
C PRO A 2 -26.37 -1.96 12.05
N THR A 3 -27.27 -2.89 11.72
CA THR A 3 -26.96 -4.29 11.45
C THR A 3 -26.19 -4.35 10.13
N ILE A 4 -24.91 -4.67 10.20
CA ILE A 4 -24.07 -4.91 9.02
C ILE A 4 -24.63 -6.12 8.28
N PRO A 5 -24.97 -6.00 6.97
CA PRO A 5 -25.37 -7.16 6.21
C PRO A 5 -24.17 -8.12 6.09
N VAL A 6 -24.30 -9.29 6.72
CA VAL A 6 -23.31 -10.37 6.61
C VAL A 6 -23.40 -10.91 5.19
N VAL A 7 -22.44 -10.53 4.35
CA VAL A 7 -22.26 -11.18 3.04
C VAL A 7 -21.82 -12.61 3.31
N SER A 8 -22.71 -13.57 3.08
CA SER A 8 -22.42 -14.99 3.20
C SER A 8 -21.37 -15.39 2.17
N GLN A 9 -20.12 -15.47 2.57
CA GLN A 9 -19.04 -16.01 1.73
C GLN A 9 -19.09 -17.55 1.78
N THR A 10 -19.77 -18.12 0.83
CA THR A 10 -19.77 -19.56 0.57
C THR A 10 -18.64 -19.89 -0.41
N SER A 11 -17.46 -20.18 0.06
CA SER A 11 -16.22 -20.64 -0.60
C SER A 11 -15.16 -19.56 -0.81
N THR A 12 -13.92 -19.89 -0.43
CA THR A 12 -12.73 -19.09 -0.77
C THR A 12 -12.58 -19.04 -2.29
N PRO A 13 -12.57 -17.85 -2.92
CA PRO A 13 -12.49 -17.76 -4.36
C PRO A 13 -11.16 -18.36 -4.86
N LYS A 14 -11.22 -19.11 -5.98
CA LYS A 14 -10.03 -19.64 -6.63
C LYS A 14 -9.16 -18.50 -7.13
N ILE A 15 -7.92 -18.43 -6.65
CA ILE A 15 -6.96 -17.43 -7.10
C ILE A 15 -6.35 -17.85 -8.43
N HIS A 16 -6.41 -16.98 -9.43
CA HIS A 16 -5.77 -17.17 -10.72
C HIS A 16 -4.43 -16.45 -10.75
N VAL A 17 -3.34 -17.21 -10.80
CA VAL A 17 -1.99 -16.65 -10.90
C VAL A 17 -1.46 -16.85 -12.30
N ARG A 18 -0.99 -15.77 -12.93
CA ARG A 18 -0.38 -15.80 -14.26
C ARG A 18 1.01 -15.17 -14.20
N GLU A 19 1.96 -15.77 -14.90
CA GLU A 19 3.27 -15.17 -15.13
C GLU A 19 3.19 -14.22 -16.33
N THR A 20 3.72 -13.03 -16.16
CA THR A 20 3.78 -12.01 -17.20
C THR A 20 5.19 -11.43 -17.29
N ARG A 21 5.46 -10.70 -18.37
CA ARG A 21 6.71 -9.97 -18.55
C ARG A 21 6.39 -8.49 -18.77
N CYS A 22 7.22 -7.62 -18.23
CA CYS A 22 7.13 -6.18 -18.45
C CYS A 22 8.32 -5.68 -19.28
N SER A 23 8.11 -4.63 -20.04
CA SER A 23 9.15 -3.89 -20.75
C SER A 23 9.74 -2.76 -19.90
N THR A 24 8.88 -2.13 -19.09
CA THR A 24 9.21 -1.08 -18.12
C THR A 24 8.67 -1.47 -16.75
N LEU A 25 9.30 -0.97 -15.69
CA LEU A 25 8.95 -1.33 -14.32
C LEU A 25 8.95 -0.12 -13.38
N ILE A 26 9.94 0.77 -13.52
CA ILE A 26 10.16 1.91 -12.64
C ILE A 26 9.43 3.13 -13.22
N HIS A 27 8.53 3.71 -12.43
CA HIS A 27 7.77 4.89 -12.81
C HIS A 27 8.10 6.04 -11.87
N LYS A 28 8.14 7.27 -12.39
CA LYS A 28 8.34 8.43 -11.55
C LYS A 28 7.14 8.65 -10.64
N LEU A 29 7.38 8.86 -9.36
CA LEU A 29 6.35 9.16 -8.40
C LEU A 29 6.19 10.68 -8.34
N ASN A 30 5.24 11.21 -9.11
CA ASN A 30 4.88 12.62 -9.08
C ASN A 30 3.67 12.80 -8.16
N TYR A 31 3.89 12.59 -6.87
CA TYR A 31 2.83 12.77 -5.89
C TYR A 31 3.20 13.92 -4.96
N ARG A 32 2.68 15.11 -5.26
CA ARG A 32 2.82 16.34 -4.45
C ARG A 32 4.29 16.72 -4.19
N SER A 33 4.71 16.78 -2.94
CA SER A 33 6.10 17.06 -2.56
C SER A 33 7.01 15.83 -2.57
N SER A 34 6.48 14.64 -2.88
CA SER A 34 7.27 13.40 -2.90
C SER A 34 7.92 13.22 -4.25
N THR A 35 9.24 13.33 -4.29
CA THR A 35 10.07 12.91 -5.42
C THR A 35 10.49 11.46 -5.22
N GLY A 36 10.68 10.73 -6.30
CA GLY A 36 11.15 9.34 -6.26
C GLY A 36 10.47 8.47 -7.31
N TYR A 37 10.50 7.19 -7.04
CA TYR A 37 10.01 6.19 -7.98
C TYR A 37 9.01 5.24 -7.32
N THR A 38 8.13 4.66 -8.13
CA THR A 38 7.27 3.54 -7.71
C THR A 38 7.45 2.34 -8.61
N VAL A 39 7.29 1.17 -8.01
CA VAL A 39 7.43 -0.12 -8.69
C VAL A 39 6.29 -1.05 -8.30
N ASN A 40 5.60 -1.61 -9.28
CA ASN A 40 4.56 -2.63 -9.08
C ASN A 40 4.99 -3.96 -9.69
N LEU A 41 5.39 -4.91 -8.84
CA LEU A 41 5.89 -6.22 -9.23
C LEU A 41 4.77 -7.19 -9.65
N TYR A 42 3.56 -6.88 -9.22
CA TYR A 42 2.34 -7.63 -9.46
C TYR A 42 1.26 -6.71 -10.00
N LYS A 43 0.38 -7.23 -10.86
CA LYS A 43 -0.92 -6.66 -11.20
C LYS A 43 -2.00 -7.53 -10.56
N GLY A 44 -2.92 -6.91 -9.82
CA GLY A 44 -3.86 -7.62 -8.94
C GLY A 44 -3.29 -7.90 -7.57
N CYS A 45 -4.18 -8.17 -6.60
CA CYS A 45 -3.82 -8.40 -5.21
C CYS A 45 -4.84 -9.31 -4.52
N THR A 46 -4.36 -10.41 -3.92
CA THR A 46 -5.21 -11.40 -3.25
C THR A 46 -5.72 -10.96 -1.87
N HIS A 47 -5.27 -9.81 -1.37
CA HIS A 47 -5.85 -9.22 -0.17
C HIS A 47 -7.33 -8.85 -0.37
N GLY A 48 -7.74 -8.48 -1.59
CA GLY A 48 -9.14 -8.31 -1.96
C GLY A 48 -9.87 -7.20 -1.18
N CYS A 49 -9.16 -6.19 -0.70
CA CYS A 49 -9.76 -5.10 0.07
C CYS A 49 -10.88 -4.43 -0.72
N VAL A 50 -12.07 -4.33 -0.15
CA VAL A 50 -13.29 -3.85 -0.84
C VAL A 50 -13.27 -2.35 -1.17
N TYR A 51 -12.39 -1.60 -0.55
CA TYR A 51 -12.19 -0.16 -0.74
C TYR A 51 -10.96 0.17 -1.60
N CYS A 52 -10.30 -0.84 -2.17
CA CYS A 52 -9.03 -0.63 -2.90
C CYS A 52 -9.24 0.23 -4.15
N TYR A 53 -8.40 1.23 -4.36
CA TYR A 53 -8.44 2.07 -5.55
C TYR A 53 -7.82 1.42 -6.80
N ALA A 54 -7.01 0.39 -6.62
CA ALA A 54 -6.25 -0.24 -7.70
C ALA A 54 -7.10 -0.83 -8.84
N PRO A 55 -8.32 -1.36 -8.64
CA PRO A 55 -9.20 -1.74 -9.74
C PRO A 55 -9.40 -0.63 -10.76
N SER A 56 -9.71 0.59 -10.31
CA SER A 56 -9.91 1.74 -11.20
C SER A 56 -8.65 2.19 -11.95
N LEU A 57 -7.45 1.84 -11.45
CA LEU A 57 -6.18 2.16 -12.13
C LEU A 57 -5.75 1.06 -13.11
N THR A 58 -6.12 -0.18 -12.83
CA THR A 58 -5.66 -1.33 -13.62
C THR A 58 -6.56 -1.63 -14.81
N HIS A 59 -7.79 -1.09 -14.82
CA HIS A 59 -8.81 -1.33 -15.87
C HIS A 59 -8.92 -2.81 -16.25
N ASP A 60 -8.90 -3.70 -15.23
CA ASP A 60 -8.93 -5.14 -15.42
C ASP A 60 -10.34 -5.67 -15.14
N GLU A 61 -10.93 -6.39 -16.10
CA GLU A 61 -12.30 -6.91 -16.01
C GLU A 61 -12.42 -8.07 -15.00
N ARG A 62 -11.29 -8.66 -14.60
CA ARG A 62 -11.28 -9.74 -13.62
C ARG A 62 -11.66 -9.22 -12.24
N ARG A 63 -12.46 -9.99 -11.51
CA ARG A 63 -12.88 -9.63 -10.15
C ARG A 63 -11.66 -9.40 -9.25
N TRP A 64 -11.62 -8.23 -8.60
CA TRP A 64 -10.58 -7.89 -7.64
C TRP A 64 -10.49 -8.92 -6.50
N GLY A 65 -9.29 -9.23 -6.06
CA GLY A 65 -9.05 -10.25 -5.03
C GLY A 65 -8.90 -11.68 -5.57
N THR A 66 -9.20 -11.94 -6.85
CA THR A 66 -9.19 -13.31 -7.41
C THR A 66 -8.06 -13.57 -8.42
N TYR A 67 -7.23 -12.59 -8.71
CA TYR A 67 -6.15 -12.73 -9.69
C TYR A 67 -4.86 -12.03 -9.28
N VAL A 68 -3.74 -12.55 -9.77
CA VAL A 68 -2.42 -11.92 -9.70
C VAL A 68 -1.63 -12.25 -10.96
N ASP A 69 -1.15 -11.23 -11.65
CA ASP A 69 -0.14 -11.35 -12.70
C ASP A 69 1.23 -11.03 -12.11
N ALA A 70 2.13 -12.00 -12.09
CA ALA A 70 3.48 -11.87 -11.56
C ALA A 70 4.45 -11.48 -12.69
N LYS A 71 5.08 -10.31 -12.59
CA LYS A 71 6.06 -9.82 -13.58
C LYS A 71 7.40 -10.52 -13.38
N VAL A 72 7.54 -11.76 -13.87
CA VAL A 72 8.67 -12.65 -13.54
C VAL A 72 10.05 -12.13 -13.96
N ASN A 73 10.11 -11.17 -14.88
CA ASN A 73 11.34 -10.51 -15.31
C ASN A 73 11.61 -9.18 -14.61
N ALA A 74 10.80 -8.80 -13.62
CA ALA A 74 10.92 -7.51 -12.92
C ALA A 74 12.32 -7.22 -12.38
N PRO A 75 13.06 -8.17 -11.74
CA PRO A 75 14.41 -7.90 -11.26
C PRO A 75 15.39 -7.53 -12.39
N PHE A 76 15.26 -8.18 -13.54
CA PHE A 76 16.11 -7.90 -14.71
C PHE A 76 15.80 -6.52 -15.32
N VAL A 77 14.52 -6.18 -15.42
CA VAL A 77 14.10 -4.86 -15.93
C VAL A 77 14.55 -3.75 -14.96
N MET A 78 14.38 -3.97 -13.66
CA MET A 78 14.86 -3.05 -12.62
C MET A 78 16.37 -2.80 -12.71
N GLU A 79 17.17 -3.86 -12.82
CA GLU A 79 18.63 -3.75 -12.97
C GLU A 79 19.03 -2.88 -14.16
N ARG A 80 18.32 -3.01 -15.27
CA ARG A 80 18.57 -2.22 -16.49
C ARG A 80 18.20 -0.76 -16.30
N GLU A 81 17.03 -0.48 -15.71
CA GLU A 81 16.47 0.87 -15.60
C GLU A 81 17.20 1.72 -14.55
N LEU A 82 17.60 1.13 -13.42
CA LEU A 82 18.29 1.87 -12.34
C LEU A 82 19.61 2.49 -12.77
N ARG A 83 20.28 1.97 -13.80
CA ARG A 83 21.57 2.48 -14.27
C ARG A 83 21.53 3.94 -14.74
N GLY A 84 20.38 4.40 -15.22
CA GLY A 84 20.19 5.75 -15.74
C GLY A 84 19.46 6.71 -14.80
N LEU A 85 19.06 6.25 -13.60
CA LEU A 85 18.23 7.02 -12.70
C LEU A 85 19.04 7.71 -11.60
N GLN A 86 18.55 8.89 -11.17
CA GLN A 86 19.05 9.55 -9.97
C GLN A 86 18.72 8.75 -8.73
N LYS A 87 19.54 8.87 -7.69
CA LYS A 87 19.36 8.17 -6.40
C LYS A 87 18.22 8.80 -5.59
N GLU A 88 17.00 8.48 -5.95
CA GLU A 88 15.79 8.86 -5.21
C GLU A 88 15.13 7.63 -4.59
N GLU A 89 14.22 7.82 -3.65
CA GLU A 89 13.53 6.73 -2.97
C GLU A 89 12.68 5.91 -3.94
N VAL A 90 12.78 4.58 -3.84
CA VAL A 90 11.93 3.63 -4.56
C VAL A 90 10.85 3.10 -3.63
N PHE A 91 9.60 3.45 -3.91
CA PHE A 91 8.43 2.96 -3.21
C PHE A 91 7.94 1.65 -3.82
N LEU A 92 7.96 0.59 -3.03
CA LEU A 92 7.49 -0.72 -3.49
C LEU A 92 5.99 -0.85 -3.30
N SER A 93 5.33 -0.94 -4.42
CA SER A 93 3.93 -1.28 -4.68
C SER A 93 2.91 -0.23 -4.25
N SER A 94 2.59 0.67 -5.19
CA SER A 94 1.48 1.61 -5.08
C SER A 94 0.12 0.99 -5.45
N ALA A 95 0.06 -0.04 -6.31
CA ALA A 95 -1.20 -0.60 -6.83
C ALA A 95 -1.40 -2.09 -6.54
N SER A 96 -0.54 -2.70 -5.73
CA SER A 96 -0.67 -4.06 -5.23
C SER A 96 0.07 -4.18 -3.89
N ASP A 97 0.01 -5.33 -3.21
CA ASP A 97 0.85 -5.54 -2.02
C ASP A 97 2.12 -6.33 -2.42
N PRO A 98 3.34 -5.82 -2.10
CA PRO A 98 4.59 -6.46 -2.49
C PRO A 98 4.84 -7.77 -1.74
N TYR A 99 4.15 -8.02 -0.64
CA TYR A 99 4.22 -9.24 0.16
C TYR A 99 2.90 -9.99 0.24
N GLN A 100 2.02 -9.82 -0.76
CA GLN A 100 0.83 -10.64 -0.87
C GLN A 100 1.20 -12.14 -0.95
N PRO A 101 0.30 -13.09 -0.64
CA PRO A 101 0.62 -14.52 -0.50
C PRO A 101 1.44 -15.14 -1.63
N VAL A 102 1.25 -14.73 -2.88
CA VAL A 102 2.01 -15.27 -4.03
C VAL A 102 3.51 -14.94 -3.98
N GLU A 103 3.89 -13.90 -3.26
CA GLU A 103 5.30 -13.51 -3.05
C GLU A 103 6.08 -14.60 -2.28
N ALA A 104 5.41 -15.43 -1.48
CA ALA A 104 6.05 -16.57 -0.81
C ALA A 104 6.70 -17.52 -1.82
N ARG A 105 6.07 -17.68 -2.99
CA ARG A 105 6.55 -18.54 -4.11
C ARG A 105 7.46 -17.79 -5.04
N TYR A 106 7.04 -16.63 -5.54
CA TYR A 106 7.74 -15.92 -6.63
C TYR A 106 8.99 -15.17 -6.19
N ARG A 107 9.02 -14.70 -4.92
CA ARG A 107 10.15 -13.97 -4.32
C ARG A 107 10.63 -12.78 -5.18
N LEU A 108 9.71 -12.13 -5.89
CA LEU A 108 10.04 -10.99 -6.77
C LEU A 108 10.47 -9.78 -5.94
N THR A 109 9.78 -9.52 -4.83
CA THR A 109 10.13 -8.43 -3.91
C THR A 109 11.54 -8.61 -3.38
N ARG A 110 11.86 -9.80 -2.87
CA ARG A 110 13.22 -10.10 -2.39
C ARG A 110 14.29 -9.87 -3.46
N ARG A 111 14.08 -10.40 -4.65
CA ARG A 111 15.03 -10.26 -5.76
C ARG A 111 15.20 -8.81 -6.22
N CYS A 112 14.12 -8.02 -6.18
CA CYS A 112 14.20 -6.59 -6.45
C CYS A 112 14.90 -5.81 -5.33
N LEU A 113 14.75 -6.20 -4.06
CA LEU A 113 15.52 -5.64 -2.96
C LEU A 113 17.03 -5.91 -3.10
N GLU A 114 17.42 -7.08 -3.59
CA GLU A 114 18.82 -7.40 -3.90
C GLU A 114 19.39 -6.47 -4.98
N VAL A 115 18.61 -6.17 -6.02
CA VAL A 115 18.99 -5.21 -7.07
C VAL A 115 19.07 -3.79 -6.51
N LEU A 116 18.08 -3.34 -5.73
CA LEU A 116 18.08 -2.01 -5.12
C LEU A 116 19.26 -1.82 -4.15
N HIS A 117 19.63 -2.86 -3.41
CA HIS A 117 20.80 -2.87 -2.55
C HIS A 117 22.10 -2.67 -3.36
N SER A 118 22.29 -3.46 -4.44
CA SER A 118 23.50 -3.38 -5.27
C SER A 118 23.67 -1.99 -5.91
N HIS A 119 22.57 -1.33 -6.20
CA HIS A 119 22.53 0.03 -6.73
C HIS A 119 22.43 1.11 -5.66
N ARG A 120 22.36 0.77 -4.35
CA ARG A 120 22.27 1.71 -3.21
C ARG A 120 21.12 2.72 -3.33
N PHE A 121 19.95 2.27 -3.75
CA PHE A 121 18.75 3.11 -3.75
C PHE A 121 18.06 3.07 -2.39
N PRO A 122 17.57 4.21 -1.86
CA PRO A 122 16.70 4.24 -0.71
C PRO A 122 15.38 3.51 -1.01
N VAL A 123 14.86 2.76 -0.05
CA VAL A 123 13.67 1.91 -0.24
C VAL A 123 12.59 2.24 0.77
N SER A 124 11.37 2.41 0.29
CA SER A 124 10.17 2.48 1.11
C SER A 124 9.23 1.35 0.73
N ILE A 125 8.73 0.63 1.72
CA ILE A 125 7.82 -0.49 1.53
C ILE A 125 6.54 -0.21 2.30
N LEU A 126 5.37 -0.43 1.66
CA LEU A 126 4.09 -0.45 2.34
C LEU A 126 3.43 -1.81 2.10
N THR A 127 3.08 -2.51 3.16
CA THR A 127 2.44 -3.83 3.06
C THR A 127 1.40 -4.06 4.16
N ARG A 128 0.54 -5.05 3.98
CA ARG A 128 -0.37 -5.60 5.01
C ARG A 128 0.12 -6.94 5.54
N SER A 129 1.23 -7.44 5.02
CA SER A 129 1.64 -8.83 5.19
C SER A 129 2.84 -9.00 6.14
N PRO A 130 2.74 -9.87 7.16
CA PRO A 130 3.88 -10.30 7.98
C PRO A 130 4.98 -11.00 7.19
N LEU A 131 4.72 -11.39 5.93
CA LEU A 131 5.71 -12.04 5.06
C LEU A 131 6.95 -11.17 4.84
N VAL A 132 6.87 -9.86 5.05
CA VAL A 132 8.02 -8.94 5.00
C VAL A 132 9.15 -9.37 5.94
N LEU A 133 8.84 -10.02 7.05
CA LEU A 133 9.83 -10.55 8.00
C LEU A 133 10.73 -11.65 7.42
N ARG A 134 10.28 -12.34 6.35
CA ARG A 134 11.10 -13.31 5.62
C ARG A 134 12.40 -12.68 5.08
N ASP A 135 12.30 -11.41 4.70
CA ASP A 135 13.39 -10.69 4.02
C ASP A 135 14.15 -9.74 4.96
N LEU A 136 14.00 -9.94 6.28
CA LEU A 136 14.65 -9.11 7.31
C LEU A 136 16.18 -9.07 7.15
N ASP A 137 16.79 -10.17 6.73
CA ASP A 137 18.22 -10.26 6.42
C ASP A 137 18.63 -9.33 5.28
N MET A 138 17.74 -9.16 4.28
CA MET A 138 17.96 -8.27 3.15
C MET A 138 17.68 -6.82 3.52
N LEU A 139 16.61 -6.55 4.27
CA LEU A 139 16.26 -5.21 4.75
C LEU A 139 17.40 -4.60 5.57
N LYS A 140 18.07 -5.39 6.42
CA LYS A 140 19.23 -4.95 7.21
C LYS A 140 20.47 -4.57 6.39
N LYS A 141 20.57 -5.03 5.14
CA LYS A 141 21.69 -4.70 4.25
C LYS A 141 21.48 -3.38 3.50
N LEU A 142 20.24 -2.91 3.38
CA LEU A 142 19.92 -1.65 2.72
C LEU A 142 20.42 -0.48 3.56
N GLU A 143 21.11 0.48 2.93
CA GLU A 143 21.65 1.67 3.60
C GLU A 143 20.52 2.57 4.14
N THR A 144 19.42 2.66 3.40
CA THR A 144 18.23 3.43 3.79
C THR A 144 17.00 2.63 3.44
N VAL A 145 16.29 2.19 4.47
CA VAL A 145 15.03 1.47 4.31
C VAL A 145 14.02 1.86 5.38
N ARG A 146 12.76 1.94 4.98
CA ARG A 146 11.63 2.08 5.89
C ARG A 146 10.51 1.12 5.47
N VAL A 147 9.86 0.52 6.45
CA VAL A 147 8.77 -0.43 6.23
C VAL A 147 7.52 0.06 6.92
N GLY A 148 6.48 0.29 6.14
CA GLY A 148 5.16 0.67 6.60
C GLY A 148 4.20 -0.51 6.65
N MET A 149 3.29 -0.48 7.62
CA MET A 149 2.12 -1.34 7.68
C MET A 149 0.87 -0.54 7.35
N SER A 150 0.09 -1.01 6.35
CA SER A 150 -1.22 -0.43 6.11
C SER A 150 -2.23 -1.04 7.08
N ILE A 151 -2.93 -0.18 7.78
CA ILE A 151 -3.98 -0.50 8.75
C ILE A 151 -5.21 0.33 8.40
N THR A 152 -6.39 -0.19 8.64
CA THR A 152 -7.66 0.55 8.47
C THR A 152 -8.42 0.63 9.79
N THR A 153 -9.38 1.54 9.88
CA THR A 153 -10.23 1.72 11.06
C THR A 153 -11.44 0.78 11.11
N VAL A 154 -11.59 -0.10 10.11
CA VAL A 154 -12.74 -1.02 9.98
C VAL A 154 -12.38 -2.46 10.31
N PRO A 155 -13.37 -3.35 10.56
CA PRO A 155 -13.13 -4.76 10.80
C PRO A 155 -12.44 -5.41 9.59
N VAL A 156 -11.30 -6.06 9.85
CA VAL A 156 -10.45 -6.65 8.79
C VAL A 156 -11.21 -7.70 7.99
N ARG A 157 -11.98 -8.55 8.66
CA ARG A 157 -12.55 -9.75 8.05
C ARG A 157 -13.55 -9.45 6.93
N GLU A 158 -14.35 -8.42 7.09
CA GLU A 158 -15.40 -8.03 6.15
C GLU A 158 -14.84 -7.14 5.03
N TYR A 159 -13.92 -6.25 5.35
CA TYR A 159 -13.40 -5.24 4.43
C TYR A 159 -12.05 -5.61 3.80
N GLU A 160 -11.30 -6.48 4.44
CA GLU A 160 -9.97 -6.94 4.03
C GLU A 160 -9.88 -8.48 4.07
N PRO A 161 -10.68 -9.24 3.26
CA PRO A 161 -10.86 -10.67 3.43
C PRO A 161 -9.58 -11.51 3.31
N GLY A 162 -8.60 -11.05 2.55
CA GLY A 162 -7.29 -11.71 2.37
C GLY A 162 -6.15 -11.14 3.23
N VAL A 163 -6.46 -10.21 4.14
CA VAL A 163 -5.44 -9.52 4.95
C VAL A 163 -5.27 -10.22 6.31
N PRO A 164 -4.03 -10.38 6.80
CA PRO A 164 -3.77 -10.90 8.13
C PRO A 164 -4.40 -10.06 9.26
N PRO A 165 -4.76 -10.68 10.41
CA PRO A 165 -5.33 -9.98 11.55
C PRO A 165 -4.47 -8.79 12.01
N LEU A 166 -5.11 -7.76 12.57
CA LEU A 166 -4.46 -6.53 13.04
C LEU A 166 -3.30 -6.82 13.99
N GLN A 167 -3.50 -7.70 14.99
CA GLN A 167 -2.45 -8.03 15.95
C GLN A 167 -1.17 -8.56 15.29
N ARG A 168 -1.30 -9.40 14.26
CA ARG A 168 -0.13 -9.89 13.51
C ARG A 168 0.63 -8.79 12.78
N ARG A 169 -0.08 -7.76 12.34
CA ARG A 169 0.53 -6.58 11.71
C ARG A 169 1.29 -5.72 12.73
N ILE A 170 0.72 -5.51 13.92
CA ILE A 170 1.38 -4.82 15.05
C ILE A 170 2.61 -5.60 15.51
N ASP A 171 2.51 -6.92 15.67
CA ASP A 171 3.65 -7.77 16.04
C ASP A 171 4.76 -7.74 14.98
N THR A 172 4.40 -7.56 13.72
CA THR A 172 5.37 -7.40 12.61
C THR A 172 6.13 -6.09 12.74
N LEU A 173 5.42 -4.98 13.02
CA LEU A 173 6.06 -3.67 13.27
C LEU A 173 7.03 -3.76 14.45
N ARG A 174 6.61 -4.37 15.56
CA ARG A 174 7.49 -4.57 16.74
C ARG A 174 8.77 -5.34 16.39
N LYS A 175 8.65 -6.45 15.65
CA LYS A 175 9.80 -7.24 15.21
C LYS A 175 10.74 -6.49 14.27
N LEU A 176 10.19 -5.69 13.35
CA LEU A 176 10.98 -4.84 12.45
C LEU A 176 11.71 -3.76 13.26
N GLY A 177 11.02 -3.07 14.17
CA GLY A 177 11.62 -2.05 15.05
C GLY A 177 12.73 -2.62 15.92
N MET A 178 12.52 -3.77 16.57
CA MET A 178 13.56 -4.48 17.34
C MET A 178 14.77 -4.88 16.50
N ALA A 179 14.58 -5.07 15.21
CA ALA A 179 15.66 -5.37 14.26
C ALA A 179 16.39 -4.12 13.73
N GLY A 180 16.01 -2.92 14.17
CA GLY A 180 16.59 -1.64 13.76
C GLY A 180 16.00 -1.08 12.45
N ILE A 181 14.93 -1.66 11.94
CA ILE A 181 14.26 -1.14 10.74
C ILE A 181 13.30 -0.02 11.14
N ARG A 182 13.41 1.14 10.49
CA ARG A 182 12.48 2.26 10.71
C ARG A 182 11.08 1.88 10.24
N THR A 183 10.10 1.94 11.13
CA THR A 183 8.73 1.53 10.85
C THR A 183 7.76 2.71 10.88
N TRP A 184 6.67 2.58 10.13
CA TRP A 184 5.59 3.55 10.08
C TRP A 184 4.24 2.87 9.82
N VAL A 185 3.16 3.60 10.04
CA VAL A 185 1.81 3.11 9.76
C VAL A 185 1.10 4.05 8.78
N SER A 186 0.53 3.47 7.74
CA SER A 186 -0.49 4.13 6.92
C SER A 186 -1.86 3.69 7.43
N LEU A 187 -2.50 4.56 8.22
CA LEU A 187 -3.86 4.35 8.68
C LEU A 187 -4.83 4.80 7.56
N ALA A 188 -4.98 3.92 6.57
CA ALA A 188 -5.71 4.20 5.33
C ALA A 188 -6.35 2.93 4.73
N PRO A 189 -7.64 3.04 4.33
CA PRO A 189 -8.49 4.20 4.53
C PRO A 189 -9.03 4.32 5.95
N VAL A 190 -9.18 5.57 6.39
CA VAL A 190 -10.07 5.90 7.50
C VAL A 190 -11.48 6.00 6.93
N ILE A 191 -12.43 5.25 7.49
CA ILE A 191 -13.84 5.22 7.03
C ILE A 191 -14.71 5.68 8.21
N PRO A 192 -15.05 6.97 8.29
CA PRO A 192 -15.70 7.55 9.47
C PRO A 192 -17.03 6.90 9.85
N GLY A 193 -17.86 6.55 8.86
CA GLY A 193 -19.15 5.88 9.09
C GLY A 193 -19.04 4.43 9.62
N ILE A 194 -17.82 3.86 9.70
CA ILE A 194 -17.61 2.45 10.07
C ILE A 194 -16.48 2.31 11.10
N VAL A 195 -16.40 3.14 12.10
CA VAL A 195 -15.34 2.99 13.11
C VAL A 195 -15.78 1.95 14.15
N LEU A 196 -15.21 0.77 14.09
CA LEU A 196 -15.50 -0.34 15.01
C LEU A 196 -14.25 -0.80 15.79
N LEU A 197 -13.08 -0.17 15.60
CA LEU A 197 -11.88 -0.48 16.35
C LEU A 197 -11.79 0.31 17.66
N ASP A 198 -11.22 -0.32 18.66
CA ASP A 198 -10.66 0.37 19.82
C ASP A 198 -9.44 1.19 19.34
N LEU A 199 -9.65 2.47 19.09
CA LEU A 199 -8.60 3.36 18.61
C LEU A 199 -7.54 3.60 19.67
N ASP A 200 -7.91 3.72 20.95
CA ASP A 200 -6.97 3.92 22.06
C ASP A 200 -6.04 2.72 22.17
N GLY A 201 -6.57 1.49 22.21
CA GLY A 201 -5.76 0.27 22.21
C GLY A 201 -4.92 0.07 20.95
N LEU A 202 -5.42 0.53 19.78
CA LEU A 202 -4.61 0.53 18.54
C LEU A 202 -3.38 1.43 18.70
N PHE A 203 -3.55 2.69 19.12
CA PHE A 203 -2.46 3.65 19.22
C PHE A 203 -1.47 3.30 20.33
N GLU A 204 -1.95 2.74 21.46
CA GLU A 204 -1.10 2.15 22.49
C GLU A 204 -0.19 1.04 21.91
N GLY A 205 -0.78 0.08 21.19
CA GLY A 205 -0.03 -1.02 20.55
C GLY A 205 0.96 -0.53 19.50
N LEU A 206 0.66 0.55 18.75
CA LEU A 206 1.59 1.16 17.80
C LEU A 206 2.77 1.86 18.49
N SER A 207 2.50 2.59 19.57
CA SER A 207 3.54 3.22 20.40
C SER A 207 4.47 2.19 21.02
N GLU A 208 3.91 1.14 21.65
CA GLU A 208 4.69 0.01 22.18
C GLU A 208 5.50 -0.75 21.13
N ALA A 209 5.00 -0.80 19.89
CA ALA A 209 5.72 -1.41 18.77
C ALA A 209 6.89 -0.54 18.27
N GLY A 210 7.07 0.67 18.78
CA GLY A 210 8.14 1.60 18.40
C GLY A 210 7.95 2.18 16.99
N VAL A 211 6.69 2.39 16.58
CA VAL A 211 6.36 3.02 15.30
C VAL A 211 6.85 4.47 15.29
N SER A 212 7.55 4.89 14.24
CA SER A 212 8.12 6.25 14.16
C SER A 212 7.07 7.31 13.85
N TRP A 213 6.15 7.03 12.93
CA TRP A 213 5.08 7.98 12.56
C TRP A 213 3.85 7.26 12.02
N VAL A 214 2.73 7.96 12.04
CA VAL A 214 1.46 7.53 11.46
C VAL A 214 1.00 8.55 10.43
N SER A 215 0.65 8.10 9.22
CA SER A 215 -0.05 8.89 8.21
C SER A 215 -1.52 8.47 8.14
N PHE A 216 -2.42 9.41 7.85
CA PHE A 216 -3.84 9.15 7.71
C PHE A 216 -4.31 9.36 6.27
N GLY A 217 -5.22 8.50 5.83
CA GLY A 217 -5.89 8.66 4.56
C GLY A 217 -7.39 8.37 4.71
N VAL A 218 -8.25 9.38 4.58
CA VAL A 218 -9.70 9.17 4.57
C VAL A 218 -10.12 8.52 3.25
N LEU A 219 -11.13 7.64 3.32
CA LEU A 219 -11.70 6.98 2.14
C LEU A 219 -12.03 7.99 1.05
N ARG A 220 -11.64 7.68 -0.18
CA ARG A 220 -11.81 8.55 -1.34
C ARG A 220 -12.10 7.75 -2.59
N PHE A 221 -13.11 8.19 -3.36
CA PHE A 221 -13.47 7.59 -4.64
C PHE A 221 -13.56 8.60 -5.80
N SER A 222 -13.13 9.85 -5.60
CA SER A 222 -13.01 10.81 -6.71
C SER A 222 -12.06 10.26 -7.76
N GLY A 223 -12.54 10.10 -9.00
CA GLY A 223 -11.77 9.46 -10.07
C GLY A 223 -11.68 7.93 -10.04
N TYR A 224 -12.32 7.25 -9.08
CA TYR A 224 -12.23 5.78 -8.90
C TYR A 224 -13.60 5.11 -8.96
N ALA A 225 -14.29 5.20 -10.11
CA ALA A 225 -15.66 4.72 -10.27
C ALA A 225 -15.84 3.22 -10.02
N GLU A 226 -14.95 2.36 -10.53
CA GLU A 226 -14.99 0.91 -10.33
C GLU A 226 -14.77 0.54 -8.86
N SER A 227 -13.84 1.23 -8.20
CA SER A 227 -13.55 1.02 -6.79
C SER A 227 -14.70 1.47 -5.89
N ARG A 228 -15.36 2.58 -6.24
CA ARG A 228 -16.57 3.04 -5.56
C ARG A 228 -17.68 2.00 -5.69
N LYS A 229 -17.97 1.53 -6.90
CA LYS A 229 -18.98 0.52 -7.17
C LYS A 229 -18.70 -0.77 -6.37
N MET A 230 -17.45 -1.23 -6.37
CA MET A 230 -17.03 -2.41 -5.61
C MET A 230 -17.27 -2.24 -4.10
N PHE A 231 -16.98 -1.07 -3.55
CA PHE A 231 -17.21 -0.76 -2.15
C PHE A 231 -18.70 -0.74 -1.81
N GLU A 232 -19.51 -0.03 -2.60
CA GLU A 232 -20.96 0.08 -2.40
C GLU A 232 -21.65 -1.29 -2.50
N GLU A 233 -21.26 -2.12 -3.48
CA GLU A 233 -21.76 -3.51 -3.62
C GLU A 233 -21.37 -4.42 -2.45
N ALA A 234 -20.15 -4.26 -1.93
CA ALA A 234 -19.63 -5.10 -0.85
C ALA A 234 -20.20 -4.70 0.52
N THR A 235 -20.49 -3.43 0.74
CA THR A 235 -20.87 -2.89 2.05
C THR A 235 -22.35 -2.52 2.16
N GLY A 236 -23.03 -2.32 1.03
CA GLY A 236 -24.36 -1.74 0.98
C GLY A 236 -24.43 -0.26 1.39
N MET A 237 -23.28 0.39 1.56
CA MET A 237 -23.15 1.76 2.08
C MET A 237 -22.74 2.73 0.96
N GLY A 238 -23.43 3.84 0.84
CA GLY A 238 -23.05 4.92 -0.07
C GLY A 238 -21.82 5.70 0.42
N THR A 239 -21.14 6.36 -0.51
CA THR A 239 -19.92 7.13 -0.20
C THR A 239 -20.16 8.24 0.82
N GLU A 240 -21.29 8.96 0.73
CA GLU A 240 -21.63 10.04 1.67
C GLU A 240 -21.82 9.51 3.09
N GLU A 241 -22.53 8.40 3.23
CA GLU A 241 -22.74 7.72 4.50
C GLU A 241 -21.40 7.26 5.11
N ALA A 242 -20.51 6.68 4.29
CA ALA A 242 -19.18 6.24 4.70
C ALA A 242 -18.30 7.39 5.21
N LEU A 243 -18.55 8.62 4.77
CA LEU A 243 -17.78 9.82 5.15
C LEU A 243 -18.43 10.63 6.28
N THR A 244 -19.59 10.19 6.83
CA THR A 244 -20.25 10.87 7.94
C THR A 244 -19.34 10.91 9.18
N GLY A 245 -19.21 12.09 9.82
CA GLY A 245 -18.34 12.28 11.00
C GLY A 245 -16.85 12.40 10.69
N ARG A 246 -16.48 12.69 9.43
CA ARG A 246 -15.08 12.79 8.96
C ARG A 246 -14.22 13.70 9.83
N ASP A 247 -14.65 14.94 10.04
CA ASP A 247 -13.81 15.95 10.69
C ASP A 247 -13.61 15.64 12.18
N GLU A 248 -14.65 15.11 12.85
CA GLU A 248 -14.58 14.66 14.24
C GLU A 248 -13.58 13.49 14.38
N LEU A 249 -13.66 12.49 13.49
CA LEU A 249 -12.75 11.35 13.53
C LEU A 249 -11.31 11.77 13.24
N VAL A 250 -11.07 12.65 12.27
CA VAL A 250 -9.73 13.14 11.93
C VAL A 250 -9.15 13.93 13.12
N ALA A 251 -9.95 14.76 13.80
CA ALA A 251 -9.52 15.46 15.00
C ALA A 251 -9.15 14.49 16.13
N ARG A 252 -9.98 13.45 16.36
CA ARG A 252 -9.70 12.40 17.35
C ARG A 252 -8.41 11.63 17.03
N LEU A 253 -8.19 11.24 15.78
CA LEU A 253 -6.97 10.56 15.37
C LEU A 253 -5.72 11.42 15.57
N SER A 254 -5.82 12.72 15.28
CA SER A 254 -4.73 13.68 15.51
C SER A 254 -4.39 13.82 17.00
N ASP A 255 -5.41 13.77 17.87
CA ASP A 255 -5.20 13.77 19.32
C ASP A 255 -4.54 12.50 19.82
N LEU A 256 -4.95 11.33 19.31
CA LEU A 256 -4.36 10.04 19.66
C LEU A 256 -2.88 9.98 19.26
N VAL A 257 -2.52 10.44 18.06
CA VAL A 257 -1.12 10.52 17.63
C VAL A 257 -0.28 11.30 18.62
N ARG A 258 -0.74 12.49 19.04
CA ARG A 258 -0.02 13.33 20.02
C ARG A 258 0.04 12.66 21.39
N ARG A 259 -1.07 12.09 21.87
CA ARG A 259 -1.18 11.44 23.19
C ARG A 259 -0.21 10.28 23.34
N TYR A 260 -0.05 9.46 22.29
CA TYR A 260 0.83 8.30 22.29
C TYR A 260 2.26 8.59 21.79
N GLY A 261 2.62 9.87 21.62
CA GLY A 261 3.99 10.29 21.26
C GLY A 261 4.44 9.88 19.87
N LEU A 262 3.50 9.68 18.95
CA LEU A 262 3.79 9.36 17.56
C LEU A 262 3.94 10.65 16.73
N GLU A 263 4.79 10.64 15.72
CA GLU A 263 4.87 11.77 14.80
C GLU A 263 3.68 11.75 13.83
N PRO A 264 2.86 12.83 13.75
CA PRO A 264 1.87 12.92 12.69
C PRO A 264 2.55 13.26 11.38
N ARG A 265 2.30 12.50 10.34
CA ARG A 265 2.53 12.94 8.97
C ARG A 265 1.18 13.09 8.29
N ASP A 266 0.78 14.31 8.12
CA ASP A 266 -0.53 14.66 7.58
C ASP A 266 -0.48 14.59 6.04
N ASP A 267 -0.89 13.46 5.50
CA ASP A 267 -1.23 13.36 4.08
C ASP A 267 -2.59 14.04 3.79
N THR A 268 -3.33 14.49 4.82
CA THR A 268 -4.68 15.07 4.66
C THR A 268 -4.68 16.57 4.40
N SER A 269 -3.69 17.32 4.90
CA SER A 269 -3.58 18.78 4.65
C SER A 269 -3.32 19.09 3.18
N GLU A 270 -2.69 18.16 2.47
CA GLU A 270 -2.42 18.25 1.05
C GLU A 270 -3.62 17.84 0.17
N TRP A 271 -4.69 17.30 0.74
CA TRP A 271 -5.87 16.77 0.03
C TRP A 271 -6.90 17.86 -0.36
N LYS A 272 -6.58 19.12 -0.17
CA LYS A 272 -7.46 20.26 -0.49
C LYS A 272 -7.49 20.61 -2.00
N SER A 273 -6.56 20.11 -2.80
CA SER A 273 -6.57 20.24 -4.26
C SER A 273 -6.71 18.86 -4.88
N GLU A 274 -7.73 18.65 -5.71
CA GLU A 274 -7.92 17.43 -6.48
C GLU A 274 -6.69 17.19 -7.38
N PRO A 275 -5.95 16.08 -7.25
CA PRO A 275 -5.04 15.69 -8.29
C PRO A 275 -5.85 15.00 -9.40
N ASP A 276 -5.64 15.38 -10.63
CA ASP A 276 -5.98 14.55 -11.78
C ASP A 276 -5.16 13.26 -11.69
N PHE A 277 -5.78 12.20 -11.17
CA PHE A 277 -5.22 10.87 -11.27
C PHE A 277 -5.52 10.34 -12.67
N HIS A 278 -4.53 10.45 -13.52
CA HIS A 278 -4.50 9.71 -14.78
C HIS A 278 -4.29 8.20 -14.48
N SER A 279 -4.70 7.34 -15.42
CA SER A 279 -4.50 5.89 -15.36
C SER A 279 -3.02 5.52 -15.11
N LEU A 280 -2.72 4.28 -14.70
CA LEU A 280 -1.34 3.80 -14.59
C LEU A 280 -0.54 3.94 -15.89
N ASP A 281 -1.24 4.03 -17.04
CA ASP A 281 -0.65 4.27 -18.34
C ASP A 281 -0.15 5.72 -18.52
N SER A 282 -0.59 6.66 -17.67
CA SER A 282 -0.13 8.04 -17.65
C SER A 282 1.12 8.30 -16.79
N PHE A 283 1.63 7.27 -16.08
CA PHE A 283 2.94 7.35 -15.47
C PHE A 283 4.00 7.26 -16.57
N GLU A 284 4.63 8.37 -16.91
CA GLU A 284 5.74 8.37 -17.84
C GLU A 284 6.83 7.40 -17.34
N PRO A 285 7.37 6.53 -18.21
CA PRO A 285 8.51 5.70 -17.82
C PRO A 285 9.67 6.61 -17.43
N ALA A 286 10.25 6.34 -16.26
CA ALA A 286 11.44 7.05 -15.82
C ALA A 286 12.56 6.68 -16.79
N GLY A 287 12.92 7.56 -17.76
CA GLY A 287 14.11 7.31 -18.55
C GLY A 287 14.04 7.52 -20.07
N GLU A 288 13.17 8.34 -20.62
CA GLU A 288 13.48 8.95 -21.91
C GLU A 288 14.51 10.07 -21.72
N ILE A 289 15.77 9.67 -21.57
CA ILE A 289 16.90 10.58 -21.75
C ILE A 289 16.98 10.86 -23.25
N ASN A 290 16.70 12.10 -23.60
CA ASN A 290 16.84 12.67 -24.91
C ASN A 290 18.26 12.37 -25.45
N ASN A 291 18.38 11.37 -26.32
CA ASN A 291 19.62 10.98 -26.97
C ASN A 291 19.88 11.95 -28.15
N GLN A 292 20.03 13.24 -27.85
CA GLN A 292 20.63 14.17 -28.80
C GLN A 292 22.14 13.96 -28.73
N ARG A 293 22.66 13.17 -29.65
CA ARG A 293 24.09 13.14 -29.98
C ARG A 293 24.47 14.53 -30.53
N PRO A 294 25.50 15.18 -30.00
CA PRO A 294 26.09 16.33 -30.70
C PRO A 294 26.72 15.83 -32.00
N GLN A 295 26.43 16.55 -33.06
CA GLN A 295 27.09 16.42 -34.38
C GLN A 295 28.57 16.80 -34.29
#